data_96de5f5993e1004f69d4b414db137b8b
#
_entry.id   96de5f5993e1004f69d4b414db137b8b
#
_cell.length_a   1.000
_cell.length_b   1.000
_cell.length_c   1.000
_cell.angle_alpha   90.00
_cell.angle_beta   90.00
_cell.angle_gamma   90.00
#
_symmetry.space_group_name_H-M   'P 1'
#
loop_
_entity.id
_entity.type
_entity.pdbx_description
1 polymer ?
#
loop_
_entity_poly.entity_id
_entity_poly.type
_entity_poly.pdbx_seq_one_letter_code
_entity_poly.pdbx_strand_id
1 'polypeptide(L)'
;VQIIGWLYQYYNTELKDDTFAKLKKNIKITKERVPAATQLFTPDWIVRYMVENSLGRLWLEGHPDAELHDGWKYYLDEAEQEPEVEAQLAKLREEYKAIKPEEIKVIDPCMGSGHILVYAFDVLMQIYTSAGWDQREAAQSILKNNLYGLDIDDRAAQLAYFAVMMKARKYDRRLLTRGIQPNIFSIRESNGIQTMTIEYFHKNDPKLKADIESIVAKMRDAKEYGSILNITPVDFAGLYARFDEIRNDISLLRKAALAELLPLVKCAEMLAQKYDVVVTNPPYMGASGMNVRLAEYVKSNYPNTKSDMSAVFMERTVKMCKKAGYMSMINIPVWMFLSS
;
A
#
# COMPACT_ATOMS: atom_id res chain seq x y z
N VAL A 1 -6.08 -6.96 16.84
CA VAL A 1 -6.27 -6.21 15.58
C VAL A 1 -7.73 -6.22 15.15
N GLN A 2 -8.40 -7.36 15.13
CA GLN A 2 -9.84 -7.46 14.75
C GLN A 2 -10.73 -6.49 15.53
N ILE A 3 -10.58 -6.40 16.85
CA ILE A 3 -11.34 -5.46 17.70
C ILE A 3 -11.13 -4.01 17.27
N ILE A 4 -9.89 -3.62 16.96
CA ILE A 4 -9.56 -2.27 16.50
C ILE A 4 -10.23 -1.98 15.16
N GLY A 5 -10.19 -2.93 14.22
CA GLY A 5 -10.85 -2.79 12.92
C GLY A 5 -12.37 -2.68 13.04
N TRP A 6 -12.99 -3.47 13.91
CA TRP A 6 -14.41 -3.39 14.20
C TRP A 6 -14.80 -2.07 14.85
N LEU A 7 -14.05 -1.61 15.86
CA LEU A 7 -14.29 -0.32 16.50
C LEU A 7 -14.21 0.83 15.49
N TYR A 8 -13.23 0.80 14.58
CA TYR A 8 -13.10 1.79 13.53
C TYR A 8 -14.28 1.74 12.54
N GLN A 9 -14.76 0.55 12.18
CA GLN A 9 -15.94 0.39 11.33
C GLN A 9 -17.20 0.94 12.03
N TYR A 10 -17.42 0.60 13.30
CA TYR A 10 -18.55 1.12 14.07
C TYR A 10 -18.50 2.65 14.23
N TYR A 11 -17.33 3.22 14.45
CA TYR A 11 -17.16 4.67 14.54
C TYR A 11 -17.63 5.41 13.28
N ASN A 12 -17.49 4.80 12.12
CA ASN A 12 -17.90 5.39 10.85
C ASN A 12 -19.35 5.06 10.43
N THR A 13 -20.10 4.28 11.21
CA THR A 13 -21.44 3.79 10.81
C THR A 13 -22.42 4.94 10.53
N GLU A 14 -22.54 5.91 11.43
CA GLU A 14 -23.44 7.07 11.26
C GLU A 14 -23.09 7.87 10.00
N LEU A 15 -21.81 8.15 9.78
CA LEU A 15 -21.33 8.86 8.60
C LEU A 15 -21.57 8.07 7.32
N LYS A 16 -21.45 6.76 7.37
CA LYS A 16 -21.75 5.84 6.27
C LYS A 16 -23.23 5.91 5.89
N ASP A 17 -24.11 5.78 6.89
CA ASP A 17 -25.57 5.81 6.68
C ASP A 17 -26.03 7.15 6.11
N ASP A 18 -25.54 8.28 6.63
CA ASP A 18 -25.81 9.62 6.09
C ASP A 18 -25.29 9.76 4.66
N THR A 19 -24.11 9.20 4.36
CA THR A 19 -23.53 9.25 3.01
C THR A 19 -24.39 8.47 2.01
N PHE A 20 -24.85 7.27 2.36
CA PHE A 20 -25.76 6.50 1.50
C PHE A 20 -27.16 7.13 1.37
N ALA A 21 -27.67 7.78 2.43
CA ALA A 21 -28.91 8.54 2.35
C ALA A 21 -28.80 9.73 1.37
N LYS A 22 -27.65 10.39 1.34
CA LYS A 22 -27.34 11.47 0.39
C LYS A 22 -27.17 10.94 -1.04
N LEU A 23 -26.51 9.81 -1.22
CA LEU A 23 -26.33 9.17 -2.53
C LEU A 23 -27.68 8.79 -3.15
N LYS A 24 -28.65 8.31 -2.38
CA LYS A 24 -30.04 8.06 -2.83
C LYS A 24 -30.72 9.34 -3.34
N LYS A 25 -30.28 10.51 -2.91
CA LYS A 25 -30.74 11.83 -3.38
C LYS A 25 -29.87 12.41 -4.50
N ASN A 26 -29.05 11.57 -5.18
CA ASN A 26 -28.09 11.96 -6.22
C ASN A 26 -26.98 12.93 -5.76
N ILE A 27 -26.71 13.05 -4.46
CA ILE A 27 -25.58 13.80 -3.94
C ILE A 27 -24.37 12.90 -3.97
N LYS A 28 -23.33 13.30 -4.69
CA LYS A 28 -22.10 12.53 -4.88
C LYS A 28 -21.28 12.43 -3.58
N ILE A 29 -20.47 11.37 -3.49
CA ILE A 29 -19.60 11.14 -2.35
C ILE A 29 -18.40 12.11 -2.42
N THR A 30 -18.21 12.92 -1.37
CA THR A 30 -17.04 13.81 -1.27
C THR A 30 -15.82 13.06 -0.76
N LYS A 31 -14.61 13.58 -0.99
CA LYS A 31 -13.35 12.94 -0.56
C LYS A 31 -13.31 12.62 0.93
N GLU A 32 -13.88 13.48 1.77
CA GLU A 32 -13.96 13.29 3.23
C GLU A 32 -14.88 12.13 3.64
N ARG A 33 -15.82 11.75 2.76
CA ARG A 33 -16.80 10.70 2.98
C ARG A 33 -16.45 9.37 2.33
N VAL A 34 -15.50 9.36 1.38
CA VAL A 34 -15.05 8.14 0.73
C VAL A 34 -14.62 7.07 1.75
N PRO A 35 -13.78 7.37 2.78
CA PRO A 35 -13.39 6.37 3.77
C PRO A 35 -14.59 5.72 4.47
N ALA A 36 -15.55 6.51 4.93
CA ALA A 36 -16.71 5.98 5.63
C ALA A 36 -17.64 5.18 4.70
N ALA A 37 -17.82 5.65 3.44
CA ALA A 37 -18.69 5.00 2.48
C ALA A 37 -18.15 3.65 1.99
N THR A 38 -16.83 3.52 1.86
CA THR A 38 -16.19 2.36 1.24
C THR A 38 -15.52 1.40 2.25
N GLN A 39 -15.46 1.79 3.53
CA GLN A 39 -14.87 0.97 4.55
C GLN A 39 -15.62 -0.35 4.72
N LEU A 40 -14.88 -1.46 4.59
CA LEU A 40 -15.34 -2.80 4.85
C LEU A 40 -14.22 -3.57 5.56
N PHE A 41 -14.52 -4.10 6.76
CA PHE A 41 -13.57 -4.95 7.47
C PHE A 41 -13.50 -6.32 6.80
N THR A 42 -12.29 -6.73 6.42
CA THR A 42 -12.05 -8.02 5.76
C THR A 42 -12.05 -9.15 6.81
N PRO A 43 -12.89 -10.19 6.68
CA PRO A 43 -12.87 -11.36 7.57
C PRO A 43 -11.48 -12.02 7.62
N ASP A 44 -11.09 -12.52 8.80
CA ASP A 44 -9.75 -13.06 9.06
C ASP A 44 -9.37 -14.19 8.09
N TRP A 45 -10.30 -15.09 7.79
CA TRP A 45 -10.05 -16.21 6.89
C TRP A 45 -9.74 -15.74 5.44
N ILE A 46 -10.37 -14.64 5.00
CA ILE A 46 -10.08 -14.05 3.67
C ILE A 46 -8.68 -13.43 3.67
N VAL A 47 -8.33 -12.70 4.73
CA VAL A 47 -6.99 -12.12 4.87
C VAL A 47 -5.92 -13.22 4.81
N ARG A 48 -6.13 -14.31 5.54
CA ARG A 48 -5.23 -15.47 5.52
C ARG A 48 -5.12 -16.08 4.13
N TYR A 49 -6.25 -16.37 3.52
CA TYR A 49 -6.31 -16.90 2.16
C TYR A 49 -5.52 -16.03 1.17
N MET A 50 -5.74 -14.71 1.20
CA MET A 50 -5.07 -13.77 0.29
C MET A 50 -3.56 -13.75 0.51
N VAL A 51 -3.10 -13.65 1.75
CA VAL A 51 -1.67 -13.51 2.08
C VAL A 51 -0.93 -14.84 1.89
N GLU A 52 -1.52 -15.97 2.31
CA GLU A 52 -0.90 -17.31 2.16
C GLU A 52 -0.73 -17.68 0.68
N ASN A 53 -1.71 -17.33 -0.18
CA ASN A 53 -1.67 -17.63 -1.61
C ASN A 53 -1.02 -16.54 -2.48
N SER A 54 -0.41 -15.55 -1.88
CA SER A 54 0.39 -14.55 -2.59
C SER A 54 1.80 -14.45 -2.02
N LEU A 55 1.97 -13.89 -0.83
CA LEU A 55 3.26 -13.81 -0.14
C LEU A 55 3.82 -15.21 0.20
N GLY A 56 2.97 -16.07 0.77
CA GLY A 56 3.34 -17.45 1.09
C GLY A 56 3.73 -18.22 -0.16
N ARG A 57 2.94 -18.11 -1.23
CA ARG A 57 3.23 -18.79 -2.50
C ARG A 57 4.54 -18.30 -3.12
N LEU A 58 4.78 -17.00 -3.18
CA LEU A 58 6.03 -16.43 -3.68
C LEU A 58 7.25 -17.07 -3.00
N TRP A 59 7.17 -17.23 -1.67
CA TRP A 59 8.27 -17.83 -0.91
C TRP A 59 8.40 -19.32 -1.16
N LEU A 60 7.32 -20.09 -1.01
CA LEU A 60 7.36 -21.55 -1.11
C LEU A 60 7.71 -22.06 -2.50
N GLU A 61 7.37 -21.33 -3.55
CA GLU A 61 7.77 -21.70 -4.92
C GLU A 61 9.28 -21.63 -5.13
N GLY A 62 9.99 -20.74 -4.44
CA GLY A 62 11.45 -20.66 -4.46
C GLY A 62 12.13 -21.47 -3.36
N HIS A 63 11.47 -21.63 -2.22
CA HIS A 63 12.01 -22.20 -0.99
C HIS A 63 11.01 -23.21 -0.40
N PRO A 64 10.87 -24.42 -0.99
CA PRO A 64 9.95 -25.44 -0.51
C PRO A 64 10.21 -25.76 0.97
N ASP A 65 9.19 -25.64 1.81
CA ASP A 65 9.23 -25.86 3.25
C ASP A 65 7.91 -26.50 3.71
N ALA A 66 7.96 -27.77 4.08
CA ALA A 66 6.78 -28.53 4.48
C ALA A 66 6.13 -28.01 5.76
N GLU A 67 6.93 -27.49 6.71
CA GLU A 67 6.42 -26.95 7.97
C GLU A 67 5.63 -25.65 7.73
N LEU A 68 6.14 -24.77 6.89
CA LEU A 68 5.41 -23.56 6.47
C LEU A 68 4.14 -23.91 5.70
N HIS A 69 4.23 -24.82 4.74
CA HIS A 69 3.11 -25.26 3.93
C HIS A 69 1.97 -25.79 4.80
N ASP A 70 2.24 -26.74 5.67
CA ASP A 70 1.25 -27.36 6.55
C ASP A 70 0.73 -26.40 7.64
N GLY A 71 1.52 -25.39 8.00
CA GLY A 71 1.15 -24.34 8.96
C GLY A 71 0.16 -23.31 8.40
N TRP A 72 0.05 -23.16 7.07
CA TRP A 72 -0.84 -22.20 6.41
C TRP A 72 -2.16 -22.84 5.98
N LYS A 73 -3.15 -22.73 6.85
CA LYS A 73 -4.45 -23.41 6.74
C LYS A 73 -5.20 -23.14 5.42
N TYR A 74 -5.00 -22.00 4.81
CA TYR A 74 -5.71 -21.56 3.60
C TYR A 74 -4.82 -21.55 2.36
N TYR A 75 -3.60 -22.05 2.48
CA TYR A 75 -2.72 -22.25 1.33
C TYR A 75 -3.30 -23.32 0.41
N LEU A 76 -3.30 -23.08 -0.88
CA LEU A 76 -3.80 -24.01 -1.88
C LEU A 76 -2.64 -24.78 -2.51
N ASP A 77 -2.80 -26.08 -2.60
CA ASP A 77 -1.91 -26.90 -3.39
C ASP A 77 -1.91 -26.49 -4.86
N GLU A 78 -0.82 -26.76 -5.53
CA GLU A 78 -0.69 -26.49 -6.95
C GLU A 78 -1.54 -27.50 -7.76
N ALA A 79 -2.29 -26.99 -8.73
CA ALA A 79 -2.98 -27.83 -9.68
C ALA A 79 -2.02 -28.35 -10.74
N GLU A 80 -2.28 -29.51 -11.31
CA GLU A 80 -1.56 -30.04 -12.45
C GLU A 80 -1.57 -29.02 -13.60
N GLN A 81 -0.41 -28.82 -14.22
CA GLN A 81 -0.21 -27.86 -15.29
C GLN A 81 0.16 -28.55 -16.59
N GLU A 82 -0.13 -27.91 -17.71
CA GLU A 82 0.38 -28.37 -19.01
C GLU A 82 1.93 -28.29 -19.05
N PRO A 83 2.61 -29.21 -19.75
CA PRO A 83 4.09 -29.28 -19.76
C PRO A 83 4.79 -27.98 -20.15
N GLU A 84 4.21 -27.20 -21.04
CA GLU A 84 4.75 -25.88 -21.44
C GLU A 84 4.65 -24.85 -20.33
N VAL A 85 3.56 -24.87 -19.55
CA VAL A 85 3.35 -24.01 -18.39
C VAL A 85 4.31 -24.41 -17.28
N GLU A 86 4.44 -25.71 -17.00
CA GLU A 86 5.37 -26.22 -15.99
C GLU A 86 6.82 -25.82 -16.30
N ALA A 87 7.23 -25.85 -17.56
CA ALA A 87 8.56 -25.40 -17.97
C ALA A 87 8.79 -23.89 -17.74
N GLN A 88 7.73 -23.08 -17.82
CA GLN A 88 7.80 -21.65 -17.49
C GLN A 88 7.84 -21.41 -15.98
N LEU A 89 7.01 -22.15 -15.22
CA LEU A 89 7.00 -22.09 -13.77
C LEU A 89 8.34 -22.52 -13.17
N ALA A 90 8.98 -23.56 -13.71
CA ALA A 90 10.30 -23.99 -13.29
C ALA A 90 11.36 -22.87 -13.41
N LYS A 91 11.30 -22.06 -14.47
CA LYS A 91 12.19 -20.90 -14.63
C LYS A 91 11.92 -19.82 -13.60
N LEU A 92 10.64 -19.53 -13.33
CA LEU A 92 10.25 -18.56 -12.29
C LEU A 92 10.69 -19.01 -10.90
N ARG A 93 10.56 -20.31 -10.60
CA ARG A 93 11.01 -20.89 -9.32
C ARG A 93 12.52 -20.74 -9.12
N GLU A 94 13.30 -20.87 -10.19
CA GLU A 94 14.75 -20.58 -10.09
C GLU A 94 15.03 -19.08 -9.78
N GLU A 95 14.25 -18.16 -10.36
CA GLU A 95 14.34 -16.74 -9.99
C GLU A 95 13.95 -16.50 -8.54
N TYR A 96 12.90 -17.17 -8.05
CA TYR A 96 12.43 -17.03 -6.65
C TYR A 96 13.41 -17.62 -5.63
N LYS A 97 14.19 -18.64 -5.96
CA LYS A 97 15.25 -19.18 -5.09
C LYS A 97 16.31 -18.14 -4.73
N ALA A 98 16.52 -17.15 -5.56
CA ALA A 98 17.48 -16.09 -5.33
C ALA A 98 16.96 -14.99 -4.38
N ILE A 99 15.65 -14.93 -4.14
CA ILE A 99 15.02 -13.90 -3.32
C ILE A 99 15.34 -14.15 -1.85
N LYS A 100 15.85 -13.12 -1.18
CA LYS A 100 16.06 -13.12 0.28
C LYS A 100 14.85 -12.53 0.99
N PRO A 101 14.58 -12.93 2.25
CA PRO A 101 13.45 -12.41 3.00
C PRO A 101 13.38 -10.87 3.05
N GLU A 102 14.53 -10.21 3.23
CA GLU A 102 14.63 -8.74 3.32
C GLU A 102 14.40 -7.99 2.00
N GLU A 103 14.38 -8.69 0.88
CA GLU A 103 14.17 -8.11 -0.46
C GLU A 103 12.69 -8.10 -0.88
N ILE A 104 11.86 -8.90 -0.20
CA ILE A 104 10.42 -9.02 -0.51
C ILE A 104 9.70 -7.74 -0.11
N LYS A 105 9.02 -7.11 -1.06
CA LYS A 105 8.19 -5.92 -0.79
C LYS A 105 6.71 -6.26 -0.95
N VAL A 106 5.96 -6.07 0.13
CA VAL A 106 4.51 -6.30 0.20
C VAL A 106 3.79 -4.98 0.44
N ILE A 107 2.81 -4.64 -0.38
CA ILE A 107 1.99 -3.45 -0.18
C ILE A 107 0.51 -3.77 -0.04
N ASP A 108 -0.16 -3.05 0.87
CA ASP A 108 -1.59 -2.84 0.87
C ASP A 108 -1.88 -1.36 0.55
N PRO A 109 -2.30 -1.03 -0.69
CA PRO A 109 -2.55 0.34 -1.10
C PRO A 109 -3.88 0.94 -0.56
N CYS A 110 -4.71 0.14 0.12
CA CYS A 110 -5.96 0.55 0.77
C CYS A 110 -6.07 -0.09 2.16
N MET A 111 -5.05 0.09 2.98
CA MET A 111 -4.77 -0.74 4.17
C MET A 111 -5.81 -0.65 5.29
N GLY A 112 -6.68 0.36 5.30
CA GLY A 112 -7.62 0.56 6.39
C GLY A 112 -6.92 0.59 7.75
N SER A 113 -7.40 -0.23 8.69
CA SER A 113 -6.78 -0.40 10.01
C SER A 113 -5.57 -1.35 10.04
N GLY A 114 -5.07 -1.80 8.89
CA GLY A 114 -3.85 -2.60 8.74
C GLY A 114 -4.01 -4.10 8.99
N HIS A 115 -5.21 -4.65 8.91
CA HIS A 115 -5.47 -6.07 9.20
C HIS A 115 -4.65 -7.00 8.27
N ILE A 116 -4.62 -6.70 6.96
CA ILE A 116 -3.81 -7.44 5.98
C ILE A 116 -2.33 -7.34 6.32
N LEU A 117 -1.82 -6.14 6.61
CA LEU A 117 -0.40 -5.92 6.93
C LEU A 117 0.03 -6.65 8.20
N VAL A 118 -0.85 -6.73 9.22
CA VAL A 118 -0.54 -7.45 10.47
C VAL A 118 -0.44 -8.95 10.24
N TYR A 119 -1.27 -9.52 9.36
CA TYR A 119 -1.13 -10.94 9.01
C TYR A 119 0.06 -11.19 8.07
N ALA A 120 0.31 -10.29 7.12
CA ALA A 120 1.52 -10.35 6.31
C ALA A 120 2.81 -10.30 7.16
N PHE A 121 2.79 -9.54 8.27
CA PHE A 121 3.87 -9.57 9.26
C PHE A 121 4.06 -10.97 9.87
N ASP A 122 2.98 -11.69 10.20
CA ASP A 122 3.07 -13.05 10.72
C ASP A 122 3.70 -14.02 9.72
N VAL A 123 3.26 -13.97 8.48
CA VAL A 123 3.80 -14.81 7.40
C VAL A 123 5.27 -14.47 7.14
N LEU A 124 5.64 -13.18 7.07
CA LEU A 124 7.03 -12.76 6.94
C LEU A 124 7.88 -13.24 8.11
N MET A 125 7.40 -13.14 9.35
CA MET A 125 8.13 -13.62 10.52
C MET A 125 8.43 -15.11 10.42
N GLN A 126 7.49 -15.92 9.94
CA GLN A 126 7.71 -17.35 9.70
C GLN A 126 8.74 -17.58 8.60
N ILE A 127 8.65 -16.83 7.48
CA ILE A 127 9.63 -16.85 6.39
C ILE A 127 11.04 -16.50 6.90
N TYR A 128 11.19 -15.45 7.68
CA TYR A 128 12.47 -15.06 8.25
C TYR A 128 13.03 -16.12 9.21
N THR A 129 12.16 -16.72 10.03
CA THR A 129 12.56 -17.76 10.98
C THR A 129 13.00 -19.02 10.24
N SER A 130 12.29 -19.46 9.19
CA SER A 130 12.71 -20.59 8.36
C SER A 130 14.04 -20.33 7.64
N ALA A 131 14.31 -19.07 7.28
CA ALA A 131 15.59 -18.64 6.72
C ALA A 131 16.71 -18.46 7.77
N GLY A 132 16.47 -18.79 9.05
CA GLY A 132 17.48 -18.79 10.13
C GLY A 132 17.73 -17.45 10.81
N TRP A 133 16.86 -16.45 10.64
CA TRP A 133 16.99 -15.15 11.29
C TRP A 133 16.55 -15.18 12.76
N ASP A 134 17.23 -14.38 13.60
CA ASP A 134 16.74 -14.06 14.94
C ASP A 134 15.43 -13.27 14.84
N GLN A 135 14.44 -13.64 15.67
CA GLN A 135 13.09 -13.05 15.61
C GLN A 135 13.07 -11.53 15.84
N ARG A 136 13.97 -11.02 16.68
CA ARG A 136 14.08 -9.58 16.95
C ARG A 136 14.63 -8.83 15.74
N GLU A 137 15.67 -9.37 15.11
CA GLU A 137 16.25 -8.79 13.88
C GLU A 137 15.27 -8.88 12.72
N ALA A 138 14.59 -10.03 12.59
CA ALA A 138 13.51 -10.21 11.62
C ALA A 138 12.39 -9.17 11.79
N ALA A 139 11.90 -8.93 13.01
CA ALA A 139 10.86 -7.94 13.26
C ALA A 139 11.27 -6.52 12.85
N GLN A 140 12.54 -6.15 13.07
CA GLN A 140 13.08 -4.86 12.66
C GLN A 140 13.20 -4.76 11.13
N SER A 141 13.67 -5.82 10.48
CA SER A 141 13.82 -5.89 9.03
C SER A 141 12.46 -5.83 8.33
N ILE A 142 11.47 -6.57 8.81
CA ILE A 142 10.10 -6.56 8.27
C ILE A 142 9.53 -5.14 8.24
N LEU A 143 9.69 -4.37 9.32
CA LEU A 143 9.19 -2.99 9.38
C LEU A 143 9.90 -2.04 8.40
N LYS A 144 11.21 -2.23 8.22
CA LYS A 144 12.03 -1.35 7.39
C LYS A 144 11.91 -1.66 5.90
N ASN A 145 11.88 -2.95 5.56
CA ASN A 145 12.15 -3.42 4.22
C ASN A 145 10.93 -4.02 3.51
N ASN A 146 10.03 -4.70 4.25
CA ASN A 146 9.05 -5.56 3.63
C ASN A 146 7.64 -4.98 3.56
N LEU A 147 7.14 -4.35 4.63
CA LEU A 147 5.75 -3.92 4.71
C LEU A 147 5.57 -2.48 4.29
N TYR A 148 4.62 -2.28 3.39
CA TYR A 148 4.20 -0.98 2.88
C TYR A 148 2.68 -0.86 2.96
N GLY A 149 2.19 0.30 3.39
CA GLY A 149 0.75 0.54 3.50
C GLY A 149 0.38 1.98 3.22
N LEU A 150 -0.67 2.18 2.43
CA LEU A 150 -1.24 3.49 2.12
C LEU A 150 -2.73 3.51 2.40
N ASP A 151 -3.22 4.64 2.90
CA ASP A 151 -4.64 4.92 3.00
C ASP A 151 -4.90 6.42 2.79
N ILE A 152 -6.10 6.80 2.38
CA ILE A 152 -6.50 8.22 2.28
C ILE A 152 -6.92 8.80 3.63
N ASP A 153 -7.38 7.96 4.58
CA ASP A 153 -7.77 8.38 5.92
C ASP A 153 -6.58 8.37 6.89
N ASP A 154 -6.28 9.55 7.47
CA ASP A 154 -5.21 9.70 8.46
C ASP A 154 -5.43 8.83 9.71
N ARG A 155 -6.69 8.62 10.11
CA ARG A 155 -7.04 7.79 11.29
C ARG A 155 -6.80 6.31 11.01
N ALA A 156 -7.19 5.84 9.81
CA ALA A 156 -6.90 4.48 9.36
C ALA A 156 -5.39 4.23 9.36
N ALA A 157 -4.61 5.14 8.79
CA ALA A 157 -3.16 5.04 8.77
C ALA A 157 -2.53 5.02 10.17
N GLN A 158 -3.02 5.83 11.11
CA GLN A 158 -2.56 5.81 12.51
C GLN A 158 -2.88 4.48 13.19
N LEU A 159 -4.07 3.91 12.97
CA LEU A 159 -4.44 2.61 13.51
C LEU A 159 -3.60 1.49 12.93
N ALA A 160 -3.37 1.49 11.61
CA ALA A 160 -2.51 0.52 10.93
C ALA A 160 -1.07 0.59 11.45
N TYR A 161 -0.52 1.80 11.55
CA TYR A 161 0.80 2.04 12.13
C TYR A 161 0.90 1.46 13.55
N PHE A 162 -0.05 1.79 14.41
CA PHE A 162 -0.10 1.29 15.78
C PHE A 162 -0.19 -0.24 15.81
N ALA A 163 -1.08 -0.84 15.01
CA ALA A 163 -1.29 -2.29 14.98
C ALA A 163 -0.02 -3.05 14.56
N VAL A 164 0.67 -2.59 13.50
CA VAL A 164 1.89 -3.20 13.01
C VAL A 164 3.06 -3.00 13.98
N MET A 165 3.20 -1.81 14.58
CA MET A 165 4.21 -1.56 15.61
C MET A 165 4.00 -2.42 16.86
N MET A 166 2.76 -2.57 17.32
CA MET A 166 2.45 -3.45 18.46
C MET A 166 2.67 -4.92 18.14
N LYS A 167 2.46 -5.32 16.88
CA LYS A 167 2.79 -6.68 16.40
C LYS A 167 4.29 -6.93 16.48
N ALA A 168 5.10 -6.05 15.94
CA ALA A 168 6.56 -6.17 15.94
C ALA A 168 7.14 -6.10 17.38
N ARG A 169 6.53 -5.30 18.27
CA ARG A 169 6.95 -5.19 19.68
C ARG A 169 6.86 -6.51 20.46
N LYS A 170 6.03 -7.47 20.03
CA LYS A 170 5.99 -8.80 20.64
C LYS A 170 7.35 -9.52 20.54
N TYR A 171 8.10 -9.25 19.49
CA TYR A 171 9.40 -9.86 19.20
C TYR A 171 10.58 -8.98 19.66
N ASP A 172 10.42 -7.66 19.70
CA ASP A 172 11.43 -6.71 20.22
C ASP A 172 10.81 -5.74 21.23
N ARG A 173 10.98 -6.03 22.53
CA ARG A 173 10.42 -5.19 23.62
C ARG A 173 10.93 -3.74 23.59
N ARG A 174 12.13 -3.49 23.01
CA ARG A 174 12.75 -2.16 22.89
C ARG A 174 12.48 -1.49 21.55
N LEU A 175 11.62 -2.07 20.71
CA LEU A 175 11.34 -1.58 19.35
C LEU A 175 11.05 -0.07 19.30
N LEU A 176 10.18 0.40 20.21
CA LEU A 176 9.72 1.79 20.22
C LEU A 176 10.85 2.81 20.55
N THR A 177 11.95 2.36 21.19
CA THR A 177 13.10 3.21 21.50
C THR A 177 14.18 3.20 20.41
N ARG A 178 14.02 2.36 19.37
CA ARG A 178 15.00 2.24 18.28
C ARG A 178 14.83 3.24 17.16
N GLY A 179 13.76 4.04 17.18
CA GLY A 179 13.46 5.01 16.12
C GLY A 179 13.09 4.40 14.77
N ILE A 180 12.74 3.10 14.74
CA ILE A 180 12.32 2.43 13.49
C ILE A 180 10.95 2.95 13.08
N GLN A 181 10.84 3.39 11.83
CA GLN A 181 9.60 3.85 11.22
C GLN A 181 9.18 2.85 10.14
N PRO A 182 8.00 2.23 10.24
CA PRO A 182 7.45 1.40 9.18
C PRO A 182 7.01 2.25 7.98
N ASN A 183 6.93 1.65 6.80
CA ASN A 183 6.46 2.31 5.58
C ASN A 183 4.93 2.32 5.52
N ILE A 184 4.30 2.93 6.52
CA ILE A 184 2.85 3.03 6.68
C ILE A 184 2.47 4.50 6.76
N PHE A 185 1.75 4.99 5.73
CA PHE A 185 1.45 6.42 5.61
C PHE A 185 -0.01 6.64 5.17
N SER A 186 -0.56 7.77 5.62
CA SER A 186 -1.70 8.35 4.90
C SER A 186 -1.18 9.13 3.69
N ILE A 187 -1.94 9.09 2.60
CA ILE A 187 -1.62 9.86 1.39
C ILE A 187 -1.58 11.35 1.73
N ARG A 188 -0.54 12.01 1.26
CA ARG A 188 -0.30 13.45 1.48
C ARG A 188 -0.63 14.24 0.23
N GLU A 189 -1.19 15.44 0.43
CA GLU A 189 -1.49 16.38 -0.63
C GLU A 189 -0.48 17.53 -0.62
N SER A 190 -0.19 18.06 -1.81
CA SER A 190 0.72 19.20 -1.98
C SER A 190 0.03 20.57 -1.94
N ASN A 191 -1.29 20.62 -1.78
CA ASN A 191 -2.12 21.81 -1.95
C ASN A 191 -1.71 23.02 -1.11
N GLY A 192 -1.15 22.79 0.09
CA GLY A 192 -0.76 23.86 1.03
C GLY A 192 0.73 24.22 0.99
N ILE A 193 1.54 23.52 0.15
CA ILE A 193 2.99 23.70 0.15
C ILE A 193 3.35 25.04 -0.49
N GLN A 194 4.10 25.86 0.23
CA GLN A 194 4.53 27.18 -0.20
C GLN A 194 5.63 27.08 -1.28
N THR A 195 5.55 27.92 -2.32
CA THR A 195 6.60 28.00 -3.38
C THR A 195 7.99 28.22 -2.81
N MET A 196 8.12 29.07 -1.77
CA MET A 196 9.40 29.31 -1.10
C MET A 196 10.02 28.05 -0.49
N THR A 197 9.20 27.11 0.00
CA THR A 197 9.68 25.83 0.55
C THR A 197 10.27 24.96 -0.56
N ILE A 198 9.63 24.94 -1.73
CA ILE A 198 10.07 24.17 -2.90
C ILE A 198 11.37 24.78 -3.45
N GLU A 199 11.44 26.11 -3.61
CA GLU A 199 12.62 26.82 -4.07
C GLU A 199 13.83 26.64 -3.13
N TYR A 200 13.60 26.74 -1.81
CA TYR A 200 14.61 26.43 -0.82
C TYR A 200 15.11 24.99 -0.94
N PHE A 201 14.20 24.03 -1.15
CA PHE A 201 14.56 22.62 -1.23
C PHE A 201 15.47 22.33 -2.42
N HIS A 202 15.13 22.77 -3.64
CA HIS A 202 15.92 22.45 -4.83
C HIS A 202 17.17 23.32 -5.01
N LYS A 203 17.28 24.47 -4.33
CA LYS A 203 18.47 25.34 -4.33
C LYS A 203 19.01 25.67 -5.75
N ASN A 204 18.11 25.84 -6.71
CA ASN A 204 18.40 26.06 -8.14
C ASN A 204 19.13 24.89 -8.85
N ASP A 205 19.22 23.70 -8.22
CA ASP A 205 19.64 22.50 -8.92
C ASP A 205 18.56 22.06 -9.91
N PRO A 206 18.87 22.00 -11.23
CA PRO A 206 17.85 21.75 -12.26
C PRO A 206 17.20 20.36 -12.13
N LYS A 207 17.96 19.35 -11.67
CA LYS A 207 17.46 17.98 -11.50
C LYS A 207 16.56 17.88 -10.29
N LEU A 208 17.00 18.35 -9.13
CA LEU A 208 16.17 18.39 -7.91
C LEU A 208 14.90 19.21 -8.14
N LYS A 209 15.00 20.32 -8.90
CA LYS A 209 13.85 21.14 -9.27
C LYS A 209 12.84 20.34 -10.08
N ALA A 210 13.27 19.72 -11.18
CA ALA A 210 12.39 18.94 -12.05
C ALA A 210 11.70 17.82 -11.28
N ASP A 211 12.45 17.08 -10.44
CA ASP A 211 11.94 15.94 -9.66
C ASP A 211 10.93 16.38 -8.60
N ILE A 212 11.26 17.40 -7.78
CA ILE A 212 10.35 17.82 -6.71
C ILE A 212 9.10 18.52 -7.25
N GLU A 213 9.23 19.37 -8.29
CA GLU A 213 8.08 20.02 -8.93
C GLU A 213 7.15 19.00 -9.61
N SER A 214 7.69 17.94 -10.22
CA SER A 214 6.92 16.84 -10.77
C SER A 214 6.09 16.13 -9.69
N ILE A 215 6.71 15.81 -8.54
CA ILE A 215 5.99 15.19 -7.40
C ILE A 215 4.93 16.14 -6.88
N VAL A 216 5.24 17.40 -6.62
CA VAL A 216 4.30 18.40 -6.10
C VAL A 216 3.10 18.57 -7.04
N ALA A 217 3.32 18.63 -8.34
CA ALA A 217 2.26 18.74 -9.33
C ALA A 217 1.35 17.50 -9.35
N LYS A 218 1.92 16.29 -9.29
CA LYS A 218 1.17 15.02 -9.32
C LYS A 218 0.43 14.74 -8.02
N MET A 219 0.96 15.19 -6.87
CA MET A 219 0.36 14.97 -5.55
C MET A 219 -0.66 16.06 -5.17
N ARG A 220 -0.99 16.96 -6.08
CA ARG A 220 -2.07 17.93 -5.88
C ARG A 220 -3.41 17.20 -5.82
N ASP A 221 -4.22 17.50 -4.82
CA ASP A 221 -5.50 16.83 -4.55
C ASP A 221 -5.36 15.28 -4.42
N ALA A 222 -4.19 14.79 -3.98
CA ALA A 222 -3.89 13.36 -3.96
C ALA A 222 -4.87 12.52 -3.13
N LYS A 223 -5.48 13.08 -2.08
CA LYS A 223 -6.52 12.38 -1.28
C LYS A 223 -7.83 12.17 -2.05
N GLU A 224 -8.07 12.93 -3.12
CA GLU A 224 -9.21 12.70 -4.02
C GLU A 224 -9.05 11.38 -4.80
N TYR A 225 -7.82 11.09 -5.21
CA TYR A 225 -7.52 9.94 -6.08
C TYR A 225 -7.00 8.74 -5.31
N GLY A 226 -6.38 8.96 -4.18
CA GLY A 226 -5.79 7.88 -3.39
C GLY A 226 -4.69 7.13 -4.13
N SER A 227 -4.59 5.84 -3.88
CA SER A 227 -3.53 4.98 -4.43
C SER A 227 -3.67 4.66 -5.92
N ILE A 228 -4.74 5.12 -6.59
CA ILE A 228 -4.84 5.03 -8.05
C ILE A 228 -3.97 6.05 -8.79
N LEU A 229 -3.37 7.01 -8.08
CA LEU A 229 -2.43 7.96 -8.68
C LEU A 229 -1.25 7.25 -9.35
N ASN A 230 -0.97 7.65 -10.59
CA ASN A 230 0.22 7.20 -11.32
C ASN A 230 1.33 8.24 -11.14
N ILE A 231 2.34 7.89 -10.34
CA ILE A 231 3.55 8.69 -10.15
C ILE A 231 4.63 8.17 -11.07
N THR A 232 5.17 9.04 -11.89
CA THR A 232 6.35 8.73 -12.70
C THR A 232 7.57 8.65 -11.78
N PRO A 233 8.37 7.59 -11.85
CA PRO A 233 9.60 7.50 -11.07
C PRO A 233 10.53 8.68 -11.35
N VAL A 234 11.12 9.23 -10.29
CA VAL A 234 12.13 10.28 -10.29
C VAL A 234 13.37 9.79 -9.54
N ASP A 235 14.41 10.62 -9.42
CA ASP A 235 15.57 10.29 -8.59
C ASP A 235 15.27 10.47 -7.09
N PHE A 236 14.56 9.52 -6.50
CA PHE A 236 14.25 9.54 -5.06
C PHE A 236 15.51 9.55 -4.19
N ALA A 237 16.60 8.89 -4.62
CA ALA A 237 17.86 8.88 -3.88
C ALA A 237 18.46 10.28 -3.79
N GLY A 238 18.47 11.03 -4.90
CA GLY A 238 18.91 12.43 -4.94
C GLY A 238 18.05 13.33 -4.05
N LEU A 239 16.72 13.13 -4.05
CA LEU A 239 15.81 13.85 -3.15
C LEU A 239 16.11 13.56 -1.68
N TYR A 240 16.34 12.30 -1.29
CA TYR A 240 16.69 11.95 0.10
C TYR A 240 18.06 12.51 0.51
N ALA A 241 19.05 12.45 -0.36
CA ALA A 241 20.34 13.07 -0.10
C ALA A 241 20.17 14.58 0.22
N ARG A 242 19.30 15.26 -0.52
CA ARG A 242 18.99 16.66 -0.24
C ARG A 242 18.29 16.88 1.10
N PHE A 243 17.35 16.00 1.49
CA PHE A 243 16.75 16.06 2.82
C PHE A 243 17.80 15.87 3.92
N ASP A 244 18.77 14.99 3.74
CA ASP A 244 19.85 14.77 4.72
C ASP A 244 20.78 15.98 4.83
N GLU A 245 21.12 16.66 3.72
CA GLU A 245 21.88 17.91 3.73
C GLU A 245 21.19 18.99 4.56
N ILE A 246 19.89 19.19 4.37
CA ILE A 246 19.16 20.27 5.06
C ILE A 246 18.83 19.96 6.52
N ARG A 247 19.04 18.71 7.01
CA ARG A 247 18.66 18.33 8.40
C ARG A 247 19.28 19.25 9.45
N ASN A 248 20.49 19.72 9.23
CA ASN A 248 21.25 20.55 10.17
C ASN A 248 21.28 22.06 9.78
N ASP A 249 20.53 22.44 8.74
CA ASP A 249 20.43 23.83 8.31
C ASP A 249 19.68 24.67 9.38
N ILE A 250 20.02 25.95 9.50
CA ILE A 250 19.41 26.90 10.46
C ILE A 250 18.13 27.54 9.91
N SER A 251 17.86 27.42 8.62
CA SER A 251 16.71 28.03 7.95
C SER A 251 15.37 27.59 8.52
N LEU A 252 14.44 28.51 8.68
CA LEU A 252 13.04 28.19 9.04
C LEU A 252 12.35 27.34 7.97
N LEU A 253 12.71 27.53 6.69
CA LEU A 253 12.18 26.78 5.57
C LEU A 253 12.57 25.29 5.64
N ARG A 254 13.67 24.93 6.31
CA ARG A 254 14.02 23.54 6.62
C ARG A 254 12.89 22.82 7.34
N LYS A 255 12.30 23.45 8.36
CA LYS A 255 11.21 22.81 9.14
C LYS A 255 10.02 22.52 8.24
N ALA A 256 9.65 23.46 7.38
CA ALA A 256 8.57 23.26 6.40
C ALA A 256 8.94 22.16 5.39
N ALA A 257 10.15 22.18 4.82
CA ALA A 257 10.61 21.15 3.87
C ALA A 257 10.58 19.74 4.49
N LEU A 258 11.08 19.57 5.70
CA LEU A 258 11.07 18.26 6.39
C LEU A 258 9.67 17.83 6.84
N ALA A 259 8.78 18.77 7.18
CA ALA A 259 7.42 18.44 7.65
C ALA A 259 6.43 18.19 6.50
N GLU A 260 6.60 18.84 5.36
CA GLU A 260 5.64 18.84 4.25
C GLU A 260 6.15 18.06 3.04
N LEU A 261 7.39 18.33 2.55
CA LEU A 261 7.93 17.69 1.36
C LEU A 261 8.40 16.24 1.63
N LEU A 262 9.05 15.97 2.76
CA LEU A 262 9.56 14.62 3.02
C LEU A 262 8.44 13.56 3.09
N PRO A 263 7.33 13.75 3.83
CA PRO A 263 6.20 12.81 3.80
C PRO A 263 5.54 12.70 2.42
N LEU A 264 5.48 13.80 1.66
CA LEU A 264 4.96 13.82 0.30
C LEU A 264 5.82 12.95 -0.64
N VAL A 265 7.15 13.12 -0.59
CA VAL A 265 8.11 12.34 -1.39
C VAL A 265 8.04 10.86 -1.03
N LYS A 266 7.94 10.51 0.26
CA LYS A 266 7.76 9.12 0.69
C LYS A 266 6.49 8.49 0.11
N CYS A 267 5.36 9.20 0.16
CA CYS A 267 4.12 8.71 -0.45
C CYS A 267 4.26 8.55 -1.98
N ALA A 268 4.89 9.51 -2.64
CA ALA A 268 5.14 9.48 -4.07
C ALA A 268 6.03 8.28 -4.47
N GLU A 269 7.09 8.01 -3.71
CA GLU A 269 7.94 6.84 -3.92
C GLU A 269 7.16 5.54 -3.78
N MET A 270 6.35 5.40 -2.73
CA MET A 270 5.51 4.21 -2.53
C MET A 270 4.51 4.00 -3.67
N LEU A 271 3.99 5.06 -4.26
CA LEU A 271 3.11 4.99 -5.43
C LEU A 271 3.85 4.67 -6.74
N ALA A 272 5.14 5.03 -6.84
CA ALA A 272 5.96 4.85 -8.03
C ALA A 272 6.68 3.49 -8.09
N GLN A 273 7.09 2.94 -6.94
CA GLN A 273 7.86 1.69 -6.89
C GLN A 273 7.02 0.45 -7.25
N LYS A 274 7.73 -0.66 -7.49
CA LYS A 274 7.14 -1.97 -7.76
C LYS A 274 7.31 -2.89 -6.57
N TYR A 275 6.32 -3.78 -6.40
CA TYR A 275 6.23 -4.71 -5.28
C TYR A 275 6.22 -6.16 -5.75
N ASP A 276 6.77 -7.05 -4.93
CA ASP A 276 6.70 -8.48 -5.17
C ASP A 276 5.27 -9.00 -4.94
N VAL A 277 4.59 -8.40 -3.94
CA VAL A 277 3.23 -8.79 -3.58
C VAL A 277 2.38 -7.55 -3.35
N VAL A 278 1.20 -7.50 -3.95
CA VAL A 278 0.16 -6.50 -3.70
C VAL A 278 -1.07 -7.21 -3.15
N VAL A 279 -1.45 -6.93 -1.91
CA VAL A 279 -2.63 -7.54 -1.27
C VAL A 279 -3.53 -6.46 -0.75
N THR A 280 -4.80 -6.43 -1.17
CA THR A 280 -5.70 -5.34 -0.76
C THR A 280 -7.18 -5.70 -0.80
N ASN A 281 -7.97 -4.97 -0.01
CA ASN A 281 -9.41 -4.86 -0.15
C ASN A 281 -9.72 -3.42 -0.61
N PRO A 282 -9.95 -3.18 -1.91
CA PRO A 282 -10.11 -1.85 -2.47
C PRO A 282 -11.48 -1.24 -2.12
N PRO A 283 -11.66 0.08 -2.30
CA PRO A 283 -12.96 0.71 -2.17
C PRO A 283 -13.93 0.24 -3.25
N TYR A 284 -15.16 -0.09 -2.86
CA TYR A 284 -16.27 -0.44 -3.77
C TYR A 284 -17.12 0.78 -4.00
N MET A 285 -17.01 1.38 -5.18
CA MET A 285 -17.77 2.58 -5.56
C MET A 285 -17.96 2.63 -7.08
N GLY A 286 -19.18 2.42 -7.51
CA GLY A 286 -19.53 2.58 -8.93
C GLY A 286 -19.40 4.03 -9.40
N ALA A 287 -19.30 4.23 -10.71
CA ALA A 287 -19.17 5.55 -11.35
C ALA A 287 -20.24 6.55 -10.91
N SER A 288 -21.47 6.07 -10.62
CA SER A 288 -22.57 6.91 -10.11
C SER A 288 -22.28 7.54 -8.74
N GLY A 289 -21.40 6.95 -7.93
CA GLY A 289 -20.98 7.46 -6.63
C GLY A 289 -19.84 8.48 -6.71
N MET A 290 -19.02 8.42 -7.76
CA MET A 290 -17.86 9.28 -7.94
C MET A 290 -18.25 10.73 -8.11
N ASN A 291 -17.49 11.65 -7.49
CA ASN A 291 -17.61 13.07 -7.80
C ASN A 291 -16.97 13.39 -9.16
N VAL A 292 -17.12 14.61 -9.62
CA VAL A 292 -16.70 15.04 -10.97
C VAL A 292 -15.20 14.84 -11.19
N ARG A 293 -14.36 15.27 -10.23
CA ARG A 293 -12.89 15.19 -10.35
C ARG A 293 -12.40 13.75 -10.43
N LEU A 294 -12.90 12.89 -9.53
CA LEU A 294 -12.55 11.48 -9.52
C LEU A 294 -13.01 10.78 -10.81
N ALA A 295 -14.24 11.05 -11.26
CA ALA A 295 -14.77 10.47 -12.48
C ALA A 295 -13.98 10.87 -13.73
N GLU A 296 -13.57 12.14 -13.85
CA GLU A 296 -12.73 12.64 -14.94
C GLU A 296 -11.34 11.99 -14.92
N TYR A 297 -10.73 11.91 -13.74
CA TYR A 297 -9.41 11.26 -13.57
C TYR A 297 -9.47 9.78 -13.97
N VAL A 298 -10.46 9.05 -13.48
CA VAL A 298 -10.65 7.62 -13.78
C VAL A 298 -10.92 7.43 -15.28
N LYS A 299 -11.79 8.24 -15.88
CA LYS A 299 -12.07 8.19 -17.32
C LYS A 299 -10.82 8.40 -18.18
N SER A 300 -9.94 9.31 -17.77
CA SER A 300 -8.72 9.65 -18.51
C SER A 300 -7.59 8.64 -18.33
N ASN A 301 -7.42 8.09 -17.12
CA ASN A 301 -6.27 7.24 -16.77
C ASN A 301 -6.59 5.73 -16.78
N TYR A 302 -7.87 5.36 -16.66
CA TYR A 302 -8.37 3.98 -16.55
C TYR A 302 -9.62 3.78 -17.43
N PRO A 303 -9.55 4.05 -18.76
CA PRO A 303 -10.72 4.03 -19.63
C PRO A 303 -11.42 2.67 -19.70
N ASN A 304 -10.68 1.58 -19.50
CA ASN A 304 -11.21 0.22 -19.59
C ASN A 304 -11.92 -0.24 -18.30
N THR A 305 -11.64 0.40 -17.17
CA THR A 305 -12.11 -0.03 -15.84
C THR A 305 -12.92 1.06 -15.11
N LYS A 306 -13.24 2.16 -15.80
CA LYS A 306 -13.85 3.38 -15.25
C LYS A 306 -15.21 3.22 -14.60
N SER A 307 -15.87 2.08 -14.75
CA SER A 307 -17.24 1.83 -14.27
C SER A 307 -17.32 1.61 -12.76
N ASP A 308 -16.25 1.10 -12.14
CA ASP A 308 -16.18 0.82 -10.71
C ASP A 308 -14.76 0.97 -10.17
N MET A 309 -14.61 1.55 -8.97
CA MET A 309 -13.32 1.74 -8.33
C MET A 309 -12.57 0.44 -8.08
N SER A 310 -13.27 -0.64 -7.75
CA SER A 310 -12.62 -1.93 -7.54
C SER A 310 -11.97 -2.47 -8.83
N ALA A 311 -12.60 -2.24 -9.98
CA ALA A 311 -12.02 -2.58 -11.29
C ALA A 311 -10.82 -1.67 -11.62
N VAL A 312 -10.91 -0.36 -11.31
CA VAL A 312 -9.76 0.57 -11.42
C VAL A 312 -8.58 0.09 -10.58
N PHE A 313 -8.84 -0.37 -9.36
CA PHE A 313 -7.81 -0.93 -8.49
C PHE A 313 -7.22 -2.23 -9.02
N MET A 314 -7.99 -3.09 -9.72
CA MET A 314 -7.41 -4.27 -10.42
C MET A 314 -6.33 -3.83 -11.41
N GLU A 315 -6.66 -2.88 -12.31
CA GLU A 315 -5.69 -2.38 -13.29
C GLU A 315 -4.50 -1.70 -12.62
N ARG A 316 -4.72 -0.94 -11.55
CA ARG A 316 -3.69 -0.24 -10.81
C ARG A 316 -2.75 -1.19 -10.07
N THR A 317 -3.27 -2.18 -9.36
CA THR A 317 -2.48 -3.12 -8.56
C THR A 317 -1.61 -4.03 -9.43
N VAL A 318 -2.11 -4.45 -10.59
CA VAL A 318 -1.26 -5.14 -11.61
C VAL A 318 -0.09 -4.24 -12.03
N LYS A 319 -0.34 -2.93 -12.24
CA LYS A 319 0.73 -1.98 -12.56
C LYS A 319 1.70 -1.74 -11.40
N MET A 320 1.31 -2.01 -10.15
CA MET A 320 2.19 -1.92 -8.98
C MET A 320 3.04 -3.18 -8.78
N CYS A 321 2.65 -4.32 -9.31
CA CYS A 321 3.44 -5.55 -9.23
C CYS A 321 4.73 -5.46 -10.05
N LYS A 322 5.79 -6.11 -9.57
CA LYS A 322 6.95 -6.49 -10.39
C LYS A 322 6.52 -7.51 -11.45
N LYS A 323 7.33 -7.71 -12.48
CA LYS A 323 7.18 -8.85 -13.37
C LYS A 323 7.28 -10.14 -12.53
N ALA A 324 6.36 -11.07 -12.75
CA ALA A 324 6.25 -12.28 -11.92
C ALA A 324 5.94 -12.04 -10.42
N GLY A 325 5.44 -10.86 -10.04
CA GLY A 325 4.89 -10.60 -8.71
C GLY A 325 3.45 -11.10 -8.57
N TYR A 326 2.98 -11.21 -7.34
CA TYR A 326 1.63 -11.67 -7.02
C TYR A 326 0.69 -10.50 -6.67
N MET A 327 -0.53 -10.55 -7.19
CA MET A 327 -1.60 -9.66 -6.78
C MET A 327 -2.76 -10.49 -6.23
N SER A 328 -3.17 -10.19 -4.99
CA SER A 328 -4.34 -10.78 -4.35
C SER A 328 -5.31 -9.69 -3.92
N MET A 329 -6.55 -9.79 -4.36
CA MET A 329 -7.56 -8.76 -4.12
C MET A 329 -8.92 -9.39 -3.88
N ILE A 330 -9.64 -8.92 -2.85
CA ILE A 330 -11.06 -9.22 -2.75
C ILE A 330 -11.82 -8.28 -3.69
N ASN A 331 -12.73 -8.81 -4.50
CA ASN A 331 -13.48 -8.00 -5.45
C ASN A 331 -14.92 -8.48 -5.59
N ILE A 332 -15.81 -7.61 -6.08
CA ILE A 332 -17.16 -7.96 -6.47
C ILE A 332 -17.16 -8.60 -7.87
N PRO A 333 -18.04 -9.57 -8.19
CA PRO A 333 -18.00 -10.28 -9.45
C PRO A 333 -18.52 -9.49 -10.65
N VAL A 334 -18.92 -8.25 -10.47
CA VAL A 334 -19.55 -7.40 -11.50
C VAL A 334 -18.69 -7.27 -12.75
N TRP A 335 -17.38 -7.16 -12.58
CA TRP A 335 -16.43 -7.03 -13.69
C TRP A 335 -16.38 -8.27 -14.62
N MET A 336 -16.88 -9.43 -14.16
CA MET A 336 -16.93 -10.65 -14.99
C MET A 336 -18.14 -10.67 -15.94
N PHE A 337 -19.20 -9.93 -15.60
CA PHE A 337 -20.50 -10.10 -16.25
C PHE A 337 -21.05 -8.82 -16.90
N LEU A 338 -20.49 -7.65 -16.60
CA LEU A 338 -20.92 -6.39 -17.18
C LEU A 338 -19.88 -5.86 -18.17
N SER A 339 -20.33 -5.53 -19.37
CA SER A 339 -19.54 -4.72 -20.31
C SER A 339 -19.36 -3.31 -19.75
N SER A 340 -18.16 -2.80 -19.77
CA SER A 340 -17.80 -1.44 -19.35
C SER A 340 -18.18 -0.40 -20.43
#